data_0cf8410b3918808336dc43c79677da26
#
_entry.id   0cf8410b3918808336dc43c79677da26
#
_cell.length_a   1.000
_cell.length_b   1.000
_cell.length_c   1.000
_cell.angle_alpha   90.00
_cell.angle_beta   90.00
_cell.angle_gamma   90.00
#
_symmetry.space_group_name_H-M   'P 1'
#
loop_
_entity.id
_entity.type
_entity.pdbx_description
1 polymer ?
#
loop_
_entity_poly.entity_id
_entity_poly.type
_entity_poly.pdbx_seq_one_letter_code
_entity_poly.pdbx_strand_id
1 'polypeptide(L)'
;FVGNSNDFDFDTEIILQLLGAGKKIVEVPIPTYYGDEISRVNGLAYAAKIMVDTTRHRLGSAGFGRGDLAQVAEEYQFKPSPGSSHGKVLELIAELPASGQPLRILDVGCGPGHVAAMLRQQGHHVTGVDITESDGVRERTDVFHIANVENGLPAAVGSDFDVVIAADVIEHVARPESLINELASAMRPGGTIIASVPNFGHWYPRSRTAAGLFDYDQRGILDRTHLRFFTRRSFRRLLDNAGLTTQAERHAGLPLDVLGIGGPVGSAVAGVDRLATRIWPTMFAYQFVVSLVAAPHVRDAPAP
;
A
#
# COMPACT_ATOMS: atom_id res chain seq x y z
N PHE A 1 -8.57 -5.23 24.12
CA PHE A 1 -9.73 -6.13 24.39
C PHE A 1 -11.05 -5.38 24.59
N VAL A 2 -11.05 -4.03 24.53
CA VAL A 2 -12.28 -3.23 24.58
C VAL A 2 -13.01 -3.43 23.26
N GLY A 3 -14.21 -4.01 23.29
CA GLY A 3 -14.99 -4.34 22.10
C GLY A 3 -15.09 -5.83 21.76
N ASN A 4 -14.39 -6.68 22.52
CA ASN A 4 -14.54 -8.13 22.38
C ASN A 4 -15.95 -8.58 22.79
N SER A 5 -16.38 -9.70 22.23
CA SER A 5 -17.64 -10.36 22.58
C SER A 5 -17.72 -10.69 24.08
N ASN A 6 -18.92 -10.64 24.64
CA ASN A 6 -19.19 -11.19 25.98
C ASN A 6 -19.77 -12.62 25.92
N ASP A 7 -19.59 -13.30 24.80
CA ASP A 7 -20.11 -14.65 24.54
C ASP A 7 -18.96 -15.67 24.44
N PHE A 8 -19.27 -16.89 24.08
CA PHE A 8 -18.32 -18.02 24.02
C PHE A 8 -17.19 -17.87 22.98
N ASP A 9 -17.28 -16.93 22.06
CA ASP A 9 -16.24 -16.60 21.06
C ASP A 9 -15.16 -15.65 21.59
N PHE A 10 -15.30 -15.14 22.82
CA PHE A 10 -14.35 -14.22 23.46
C PHE A 10 -12.92 -14.76 23.53
N ASP A 11 -12.74 -16.05 23.81
CA ASP A 11 -11.43 -16.71 23.86
C ASP A 11 -10.77 -16.76 22.49
N THR A 12 -11.54 -17.03 21.45
CA THR A 12 -11.08 -17.01 20.05
C THR A 12 -10.61 -15.61 19.66
N GLU A 13 -11.37 -14.57 20.00
CA GLU A 13 -10.99 -13.17 19.73
C GLU A 13 -9.68 -12.79 20.40
N ILE A 14 -9.49 -13.15 21.68
CA ILE A 14 -8.23 -12.90 22.41
C ILE A 14 -7.05 -13.63 21.75
N ILE A 15 -7.22 -14.89 21.40
CA ILE A 15 -6.17 -15.69 20.77
C ILE A 15 -5.74 -15.02 19.45
N LEU A 16 -6.70 -14.62 18.61
CA LEU A 16 -6.42 -13.95 17.36
C LEU A 16 -5.71 -12.60 17.56
N GLN A 17 -6.11 -11.81 18.56
CA GLN A 17 -5.47 -10.52 18.90
C GLN A 17 -4.04 -10.72 19.40
N LEU A 18 -3.80 -11.72 20.26
CA LEU A 18 -2.45 -12.03 20.76
C LEU A 18 -1.52 -12.54 19.66
N LEU A 19 -2.02 -13.38 18.75
CA LEU A 19 -1.27 -13.86 17.58
C LEU A 19 -0.94 -12.70 16.64
N GLY A 20 -1.91 -11.84 16.37
CA GLY A 20 -1.70 -10.64 15.55
C GLY A 20 -0.69 -9.65 16.16
N ALA A 21 -0.61 -9.59 17.49
CA ALA A 21 0.37 -8.79 18.21
C ALA A 21 1.75 -9.49 18.36
N GLY A 22 1.97 -10.63 17.69
CA GLY A 22 3.23 -11.37 17.76
C GLY A 22 3.53 -11.98 19.13
N LYS A 23 2.52 -12.13 19.99
CA LYS A 23 2.71 -12.69 21.33
C LYS A 23 2.77 -14.22 21.28
N LYS A 24 3.66 -14.78 22.09
CA LYS A 24 3.76 -16.23 22.24
C LYS A 24 2.65 -16.72 23.19
N ILE A 25 1.84 -17.66 22.70
CA ILE A 25 0.82 -18.35 23.51
C ILE A 25 1.41 -19.65 24.01
N VAL A 26 1.24 -19.95 25.28
CA VAL A 26 1.68 -21.19 25.93
C VAL A 26 0.45 -21.88 26.51
N GLU A 27 0.19 -23.09 26.07
CA GLU A 27 -0.86 -23.94 26.64
C GLU A 27 -0.37 -24.60 27.93
N VAL A 28 -1.16 -24.47 28.96
CA VAL A 28 -0.91 -25.14 30.25
C VAL A 28 -2.06 -26.13 30.50
N PRO A 29 -1.79 -27.45 30.54
CA PRO A 29 -2.84 -28.41 30.79
C PRO A 29 -3.36 -28.25 32.22
N ILE A 30 -4.66 -28.12 32.35
CA ILE A 30 -5.36 -28.10 33.63
C ILE A 30 -6.23 -29.34 33.75
N PRO A 31 -6.28 -30.03 34.92
CA PRO A 31 -7.18 -31.14 35.08
C PRO A 31 -8.63 -30.65 35.07
N THR A 32 -9.43 -31.19 34.22
CA THR A 32 -10.87 -30.92 34.13
C THR A 32 -11.65 -32.16 34.53
N TYR A 33 -12.59 -31.98 35.45
CA TYR A 33 -13.53 -33.03 35.85
C TYR A 33 -14.88 -32.71 35.19
N TYR A 34 -15.35 -33.60 34.35
CA TYR A 34 -16.68 -33.51 33.78
C TYR A 34 -17.64 -34.30 34.68
N GLY A 35 -18.55 -33.59 35.35
CA GLY A 35 -19.69 -34.19 36.06
C GLY A 35 -20.91 -34.31 35.15
N ASP A 36 -22.09 -34.38 35.73
CA ASP A 36 -23.37 -34.44 34.98
C ASP A 36 -23.78 -33.07 34.40
N GLU A 37 -22.82 -32.23 34.07
CA GLU A 37 -23.03 -30.88 33.53
C GLU A 37 -23.50 -30.92 32.08
N ILE A 38 -24.64 -30.29 31.81
CA ILE A 38 -25.16 -30.17 30.44
C ILE A 38 -24.50 -28.95 29.76
N SER A 39 -23.74 -29.21 28.71
CA SER A 39 -23.24 -28.13 27.88
C SER A 39 -24.40 -27.38 27.22
N ARG A 40 -24.47 -26.05 27.50
CA ARG A 40 -25.48 -25.16 26.93
C ARG A 40 -24.99 -24.50 25.62
N VAL A 41 -23.80 -24.86 25.14
CA VAL A 41 -23.23 -24.31 23.91
C VAL A 41 -23.88 -24.94 22.70
N ASN A 42 -24.48 -24.13 21.85
CA ASN A 42 -24.87 -24.55 20.51
C ASN A 42 -23.61 -24.65 19.61
N GLY A 43 -23.09 -25.86 19.42
CA GLY A 43 -21.84 -26.08 18.70
C GLY A 43 -21.83 -25.56 17.25
N LEU A 44 -22.97 -25.58 16.54
CA LEU A 44 -23.04 -25.05 15.18
C LEU A 44 -23.00 -23.51 15.17
N ALA A 45 -23.72 -22.87 16.08
CA ALA A 45 -23.69 -21.42 16.23
C ALA A 45 -22.31 -20.93 16.66
N TYR A 46 -21.65 -21.63 17.60
CA TYR A 46 -20.30 -21.34 18.04
C TYR A 46 -19.27 -21.49 16.87
N ALA A 47 -19.32 -22.60 16.13
CA ALA A 47 -18.47 -22.79 14.97
C ALA A 47 -18.65 -21.71 13.90
N ALA A 48 -19.89 -21.29 13.64
CA ALA A 48 -20.16 -20.19 12.72
C ALA A 48 -19.53 -18.86 13.19
N LYS A 49 -19.59 -18.54 14.49
CA LYS A 49 -18.95 -17.35 15.07
C LYS A 49 -17.43 -17.41 14.91
N ILE A 50 -16.79 -18.51 15.27
CA ILE A 50 -15.34 -18.72 15.08
C ILE A 50 -14.94 -18.50 13.63
N MET A 51 -15.70 -19.02 12.67
CA MET A 51 -15.43 -18.80 11.25
C MET A 51 -15.56 -17.33 10.86
N VAL A 52 -16.56 -16.62 11.37
CA VAL A 52 -16.73 -15.18 11.12
C VAL A 52 -15.55 -14.39 11.70
N ASP A 53 -15.14 -14.66 12.93
CA ASP A 53 -14.05 -13.93 13.60
C ASP A 53 -12.70 -14.22 12.95
N THR A 54 -12.43 -15.48 12.61
CA THR A 54 -11.22 -15.86 11.85
C THR A 54 -11.19 -15.18 10.48
N THR A 55 -12.33 -15.12 9.79
CA THR A 55 -12.45 -14.45 8.49
C THR A 55 -12.25 -12.94 8.64
N ARG A 56 -12.88 -12.31 9.65
CA ARG A 56 -12.68 -10.89 9.96
C ARG A 56 -11.22 -10.58 10.28
N HIS A 57 -10.58 -11.41 11.10
CA HIS A 57 -9.16 -11.26 11.42
C HIS A 57 -8.29 -11.32 10.16
N ARG A 58 -8.49 -12.31 9.29
CA ARG A 58 -7.74 -12.45 8.02
C ARG A 58 -8.00 -11.28 7.06
N LEU A 59 -9.26 -10.87 6.92
CA LEU A 59 -9.61 -9.72 6.08
C LEU A 59 -9.00 -8.43 6.65
N GLY A 60 -9.06 -8.24 7.97
CA GLY A 60 -8.43 -7.09 8.65
C GLY A 60 -6.92 -7.05 8.45
N SER A 61 -6.24 -8.19 8.55
CA SER A 61 -4.79 -8.31 8.28
C SER A 61 -4.42 -7.94 6.84
N ALA A 62 -5.34 -8.16 5.90
CA ALA A 62 -5.18 -7.80 4.50
C ALA A 62 -5.63 -6.37 4.16
N GLY A 63 -6.10 -5.62 5.16
CA GLY A 63 -6.59 -4.26 4.96
C GLY A 63 -8.08 -4.15 4.62
N PHE A 64 -8.85 -5.24 4.74
CA PHE A 64 -10.29 -5.24 4.52
C PHE A 64 -11.07 -5.32 5.85
N GLY A 65 -12.12 -4.49 6.02
CA GLY A 65 -12.96 -4.47 7.20
C GLY A 65 -12.41 -3.61 8.35
N ARG A 66 -13.11 -3.59 9.48
CA ARG A 66 -12.79 -2.71 10.63
C ARG A 66 -11.46 -3.02 11.31
N GLY A 67 -10.92 -4.22 11.12
CA GLY A 67 -9.66 -4.64 11.73
C GLY A 67 -9.70 -4.77 13.26
N ASP A 68 -10.91 -4.84 13.86
CA ASP A 68 -11.10 -4.83 15.31
C ASP A 68 -10.37 -5.98 16.02
N LEU A 69 -10.20 -7.11 15.32
CA LEU A 69 -9.49 -8.30 15.81
C LEU A 69 -8.03 -8.38 15.31
N ALA A 70 -7.64 -7.51 14.39
CA ALA A 70 -6.28 -7.47 13.85
C ALA A 70 -5.53 -6.29 14.48
N GLN A 71 -4.77 -6.53 15.53
CA GLN A 71 -3.69 -5.63 15.88
C GLN A 71 -2.60 -5.83 14.83
N VAL A 72 -2.65 -4.99 13.81
CA VAL A 72 -1.59 -4.96 12.82
C VAL A 72 -0.36 -4.41 13.51
N ALA A 73 0.72 -5.19 13.60
CA ALA A 73 2.02 -4.64 13.90
C ALA A 73 2.26 -3.46 12.91
N GLU A 74 2.67 -2.31 13.42
CA GLU A 74 2.98 -1.12 12.62
C GLU A 74 4.14 -1.35 11.64
N GLU A 75 4.64 -2.58 11.57
CA GLU A 75 5.78 -2.94 10.76
C GLU A 75 5.41 -2.88 9.27
N TYR A 76 6.06 -1.95 8.58
CA TYR A 76 5.96 -1.79 7.13
C TYR A 76 6.29 -3.11 6.42
N GLN A 77 5.31 -3.69 5.75
CA GLN A 77 5.51 -4.92 5.00
C GLN A 77 5.97 -4.61 3.58
N PHE A 78 7.25 -4.82 3.33
CA PHE A 78 7.78 -4.80 1.98
C PHE A 78 7.24 -5.99 1.17
N LYS A 79 6.68 -5.72 0.01
CA LYS A 79 6.04 -6.70 -0.88
C LYS A 79 6.71 -6.68 -2.25
N PRO A 80 7.80 -7.44 -2.47
CA PRO A 80 8.51 -7.44 -3.75
C PRO A 80 7.81 -8.25 -4.84
N SER A 81 6.64 -8.85 -4.56
CA SER A 81 5.96 -9.68 -5.55
C SER A 81 5.58 -8.89 -6.80
N PRO A 82 5.64 -9.47 -8.01
CA PRO A 82 5.32 -8.78 -9.27
C PRO A 82 3.88 -8.22 -9.33
N GLY A 83 2.98 -8.71 -8.48
CA GLY A 83 1.59 -8.24 -8.37
C GLY A 83 1.40 -7.04 -7.45
N SER A 84 2.38 -6.70 -6.62
CA SER A 84 2.31 -5.62 -5.65
C SER A 84 2.63 -4.25 -6.26
N SER A 85 2.29 -3.15 -5.54
CA SER A 85 2.67 -1.79 -5.93
C SER A 85 4.19 -1.64 -6.05
N HIS A 86 4.96 -2.13 -5.06
CA HIS A 86 6.43 -2.07 -5.11
C HIS A 86 7.01 -2.84 -6.30
N GLY A 87 6.48 -4.04 -6.60
CA GLY A 87 6.88 -4.80 -7.78
C GLY A 87 6.59 -4.02 -9.07
N LYS A 88 5.44 -3.31 -9.16
CA LYS A 88 5.10 -2.47 -10.31
C LYS A 88 5.96 -1.22 -10.42
N VAL A 89 6.38 -0.61 -9.32
CA VAL A 89 7.36 0.48 -9.31
C VAL A 89 8.69 0.00 -9.90
N LEU A 90 9.22 -1.12 -9.43
CA LEU A 90 10.46 -1.70 -9.92
C LEU A 90 10.37 -2.12 -11.40
N GLU A 91 9.23 -2.68 -11.83
CA GLU A 91 8.94 -3.01 -13.24
C GLU A 91 9.03 -1.76 -14.14
N LEU A 92 8.39 -0.65 -13.73
CA LEU A 92 8.42 0.59 -14.50
C LEU A 92 9.82 1.22 -14.56
N ILE A 93 10.63 1.11 -13.49
CA ILE A 93 12.01 1.59 -13.49
C ILE A 93 12.87 0.74 -14.46
N ALA A 94 12.69 -0.58 -14.44
CA ALA A 94 13.42 -1.49 -15.32
C ALA A 94 13.07 -1.31 -16.81
N GLU A 95 11.89 -0.78 -17.12
CA GLU A 95 11.46 -0.47 -18.49
C GLU A 95 11.98 0.87 -19.02
N LEU A 96 12.60 1.70 -18.17
CA LEU A 96 13.19 2.96 -18.62
C LEU A 96 14.34 2.71 -19.61
N PRO A 97 14.53 3.59 -20.60
CA PRO A 97 15.64 3.45 -21.55
C PRO A 97 16.98 3.32 -20.82
N ALA A 98 17.71 2.27 -21.15
CA ALA A 98 19.02 2.02 -20.58
C ALA A 98 20.00 3.15 -20.96
N SER A 99 20.36 4.00 -20.02
CA SER A 99 21.36 5.06 -20.23
C SER A 99 22.80 4.53 -20.22
N GLY A 100 23.00 3.28 -19.78
CA GLY A 100 24.33 2.71 -19.50
C GLY A 100 25.03 3.33 -18.29
N GLN A 101 24.39 4.27 -17.59
CA GLN A 101 24.89 4.95 -16.42
C GLN A 101 23.97 4.72 -15.22
N PRO A 102 24.50 4.72 -13.98
CA PRO A 102 23.70 4.73 -12.77
C PRO A 102 22.68 5.87 -12.76
N LEU A 103 21.44 5.56 -12.43
CA LEU A 103 20.40 6.57 -12.28
C LEU A 103 20.51 7.25 -10.90
N ARG A 104 20.22 8.54 -10.85
CA ARG A 104 19.99 9.30 -9.63
C ARG A 104 18.50 9.24 -9.30
N ILE A 105 18.14 8.61 -8.22
CA ILE A 105 16.74 8.33 -7.86
C ILE A 105 16.41 9.04 -6.54
N LEU A 106 15.29 9.73 -6.51
CA LEU A 106 14.69 10.28 -5.29
C LEU A 106 13.51 9.39 -4.91
N ASP A 107 13.52 8.84 -3.70
CA ASP A 107 12.45 8.00 -3.15
C ASP A 107 11.76 8.76 -2.01
N VAL A 108 10.60 9.34 -2.30
CA VAL A 108 9.80 10.15 -1.35
C VAL A 108 8.80 9.25 -0.65
N GLY A 109 8.80 9.29 0.69
CA GLY A 109 8.06 8.33 1.52
C GLY A 109 8.72 6.94 1.47
N CYS A 110 10.05 6.90 1.51
CA CYS A 110 10.81 5.66 1.30
C CYS A 110 10.63 4.61 2.43
N GLY A 111 10.02 4.99 3.56
CA GLY A 111 9.85 4.13 4.72
C GLY A 111 11.17 3.50 5.17
N PRO A 112 11.22 2.16 5.41
CA PRO A 112 12.46 1.47 5.75
C PRO A 112 13.49 1.37 4.61
N GLY A 113 13.23 1.90 3.40
CA GLY A 113 14.18 1.92 2.29
C GLY A 113 14.35 0.60 1.52
N HIS A 114 13.36 -0.29 1.55
CA HIS A 114 13.48 -1.59 0.87
C HIS A 114 13.53 -1.47 -0.66
N VAL A 115 12.75 -0.56 -1.26
CA VAL A 115 12.83 -0.26 -2.70
C VAL A 115 14.18 0.35 -3.02
N ALA A 116 14.64 1.30 -2.20
CA ALA A 116 15.97 1.92 -2.33
C ALA A 116 17.09 0.88 -2.32
N ALA A 117 17.05 -0.09 -1.39
CA ALA A 117 18.04 -1.17 -1.31
C ALA A 117 18.13 -1.99 -2.60
N MET A 118 16.97 -2.34 -3.20
CA MET A 118 16.95 -3.10 -4.47
C MET A 118 17.51 -2.28 -5.63
N LEU A 119 17.20 -1.00 -5.70
CA LEU A 119 17.70 -0.10 -6.74
C LEU A 119 19.22 0.13 -6.60
N ARG A 120 19.73 0.26 -5.37
CA ARG A 120 21.18 0.33 -5.11
C ARG A 120 21.92 -0.95 -5.49
N GLN A 121 21.32 -2.12 -5.25
CA GLN A 121 21.88 -3.40 -5.70
C GLN A 121 21.97 -3.50 -7.23
N GLN A 122 21.13 -2.75 -7.96
CA GLN A 122 21.19 -2.60 -9.42
C GLN A 122 22.21 -1.54 -9.87
N GLY A 123 22.92 -0.89 -8.92
CA GLY A 123 23.96 0.09 -9.20
C GLY A 123 23.47 1.53 -9.28
N HIS A 124 22.21 1.82 -8.89
CA HIS A 124 21.67 3.18 -8.88
C HIS A 124 22.01 3.92 -7.59
N HIS A 125 21.95 5.26 -7.62
CA HIS A 125 22.12 6.13 -6.46
C HIS A 125 20.76 6.59 -5.95
N VAL A 126 20.44 6.31 -4.68
CA VAL A 126 19.13 6.58 -4.11
C VAL A 126 19.21 7.55 -2.94
N THR A 127 18.51 8.68 -3.08
CA THR A 127 18.22 9.62 -2.00
C THR A 127 16.81 9.30 -1.47
N GLY A 128 16.71 8.96 -0.17
CA GLY A 128 15.45 8.71 0.51
C GLY A 128 14.98 9.93 1.29
N VAL A 129 13.68 10.17 1.30
CA VAL A 129 13.02 11.18 2.14
C VAL A 129 11.83 10.52 2.84
N ASP A 130 11.75 10.66 4.16
CA ASP A 130 10.59 10.19 4.94
C ASP A 130 10.35 11.11 6.15
N ILE A 131 9.14 11.07 6.71
CA ILE A 131 8.79 11.84 7.91
C ILE A 131 9.47 11.27 9.17
N THR A 132 9.80 9.97 9.15
CA THR A 132 10.45 9.26 10.25
C THR A 132 11.66 8.48 9.77
N GLU A 133 12.63 8.30 10.64
CA GLU A 133 13.77 7.42 10.39
C GLU A 133 13.43 6.02 10.87
N SER A 134 13.22 5.11 9.92
CA SER A 134 13.00 3.69 10.20
C SER A 134 14.32 2.95 10.35
N ASP A 135 14.32 1.85 11.10
CA ASP A 135 15.51 1.03 11.32
C ASP A 135 16.15 0.55 10.00
N GLY A 136 17.42 0.82 9.82
CA GLY A 136 18.23 0.40 8.68
C GLY A 136 17.99 1.20 7.39
N VAL A 137 17.20 2.31 7.41
CA VAL A 137 16.97 3.12 6.21
C VAL A 137 18.26 3.77 5.69
N ARG A 138 19.16 4.20 6.60
CA ARG A 138 20.43 4.82 6.21
C ARG A 138 21.40 3.85 5.54
N GLU A 139 21.35 2.58 5.88
CA GLU A 139 22.16 1.55 5.22
C GLU A 139 21.60 1.18 3.84
N ARG A 140 20.31 1.40 3.63
CA ARG A 140 19.57 1.06 2.39
C ARG A 140 19.51 2.20 1.38
N THR A 141 19.80 3.44 1.80
CA THR A 141 19.88 4.64 0.95
C THR A 141 21.32 5.15 0.85
N ASP A 142 21.67 5.93 -0.17
CA ASP A 142 22.95 6.62 -0.24
C ASP A 142 22.93 7.93 0.57
N VAL A 143 21.79 8.62 0.54
CA VAL A 143 21.48 9.80 1.32
C VAL A 143 20.08 9.66 1.89
N PHE A 144 19.87 10.05 3.15
CA PHE A 144 18.54 10.03 3.78
C PHE A 144 18.26 11.36 4.47
N HIS A 145 17.06 11.90 4.22
CA HIS A 145 16.56 13.12 4.84
C HIS A 145 15.26 12.84 5.61
N ILE A 146 15.22 13.32 6.85
CA ILE A 146 13.96 13.34 7.61
C ILE A 146 13.20 14.63 7.24
N ALA A 147 12.03 14.51 6.64
CA ALA A 147 11.22 15.65 6.27
C ALA A 147 9.73 15.30 6.16
N ASN A 148 8.88 16.23 6.59
CA ASN A 148 7.46 16.19 6.30
C ASN A 148 7.20 16.89 4.95
N VAL A 149 6.89 16.11 3.93
CA VAL A 149 6.65 16.60 2.56
C VAL A 149 5.42 17.48 2.40
N GLU A 150 4.55 17.57 3.42
CA GLU A 150 3.52 18.62 3.51
C GLU A 150 4.10 20.05 3.52
N ASN A 151 5.33 20.21 4.02
CA ASN A 151 6.05 21.47 4.10
C ASN A 151 7.00 21.68 2.92
N GLY A 152 6.96 20.78 1.95
CA GLY A 152 7.86 20.78 0.81
C GLY A 152 9.09 19.90 0.97
N LEU A 153 9.78 19.66 -0.15
CA LEU A 153 11.07 18.96 -0.12
C LEU A 153 12.16 19.88 0.44
N PRO A 154 12.98 19.41 1.39
CA PRO A 154 14.12 20.21 1.89
C PRO A 154 15.07 20.61 0.76
N ALA A 155 15.58 21.82 0.79
CA ALA A 155 16.57 22.29 -0.19
C ALA A 155 17.82 21.39 -0.27
N ALA A 156 18.16 20.72 0.84
CA ALA A 156 19.29 19.77 0.91
C ALA A 156 19.09 18.52 0.06
N VAL A 157 17.84 18.16 -0.33
CA VAL A 157 17.55 17.05 -1.24
C VAL A 157 18.12 17.35 -2.64
N GLY A 158 18.06 18.60 -3.06
CA GLY A 158 18.49 19.04 -4.39
C GLY A 158 17.49 18.71 -5.50
N SER A 159 17.98 18.72 -6.72
CA SER A 159 17.22 18.47 -7.96
C SER A 159 18.03 17.60 -8.95
N ASP A 160 17.57 17.55 -10.19
CA ASP A 160 18.19 16.82 -11.30
C ASP A 160 18.20 15.29 -11.14
N PHE A 161 17.14 14.76 -10.53
CA PHE A 161 16.93 13.32 -10.46
C PHE A 161 16.45 12.74 -11.79
N ASP A 162 17.00 11.61 -12.16
CA ASP A 162 16.56 10.83 -13.33
C ASP A 162 15.17 10.25 -13.11
N VAL A 163 14.94 9.77 -11.88
CA VAL A 163 13.68 9.17 -11.43
C VAL A 163 13.29 9.74 -10.08
N VAL A 164 12.03 10.11 -9.94
CA VAL A 164 11.42 10.50 -8.67
C VAL A 164 10.30 9.51 -8.35
N ILE A 165 10.39 8.84 -7.22
CA ILE A 165 9.40 7.87 -6.76
C ILE A 165 8.55 8.53 -5.67
N ALA A 166 7.21 8.38 -5.78
CA ALA A 166 6.24 8.73 -4.74
C ALA A 166 5.18 7.61 -4.69
N ALA A 167 5.57 6.51 -4.04
CA ALA A 167 4.74 5.31 -3.92
C ALA A 167 3.93 5.37 -2.62
N ASP A 168 2.60 5.45 -2.75
CA ASP A 168 1.66 5.50 -1.61
C ASP A 168 1.95 6.66 -0.64
N VAL A 169 2.17 7.86 -1.19
CA VAL A 169 2.45 9.11 -0.44
C VAL A 169 1.38 10.17 -0.73
N ILE A 170 0.93 10.27 -1.97
CA ILE A 170 0.07 11.36 -2.47
C ILE A 170 -1.28 11.39 -1.73
N GLU A 171 -1.80 10.25 -1.31
CA GLU A 171 -3.03 10.12 -0.54
C GLU A 171 -2.90 10.60 0.91
N HIS A 172 -1.69 10.66 1.44
CA HIS A 172 -1.40 11.06 2.83
C HIS A 172 -1.20 12.57 3.00
N VAL A 173 -1.15 13.33 1.90
CA VAL A 173 -0.92 14.79 1.97
C VAL A 173 -2.22 15.57 1.81
N ALA A 174 -2.33 16.69 2.52
CA ALA A 174 -3.50 17.57 2.44
C ALA A 174 -3.55 18.33 1.11
N ARG A 175 -2.37 18.61 0.50
CA ARG A 175 -2.21 19.39 -0.75
C ARG A 175 -1.44 18.59 -1.80
N PRO A 176 -2.06 17.56 -2.40
CA PRO A 176 -1.39 16.69 -3.38
C PRO A 176 -0.88 17.47 -4.63
N GLU A 177 -1.56 18.56 -5.02
CA GLU A 177 -1.13 19.42 -6.12
C GLU A 177 0.23 20.05 -5.85
N SER A 178 0.46 20.54 -4.62
CA SER A 178 1.75 21.11 -4.21
C SER A 178 2.85 20.06 -4.24
N LEU A 179 2.59 18.87 -3.69
CA LEU A 179 3.57 17.78 -3.71
C LEU A 179 3.95 17.39 -5.13
N ILE A 180 2.97 17.19 -6.02
CA ILE A 180 3.24 16.82 -7.42
C ILE A 180 4.11 17.87 -8.13
N ASN A 181 3.87 19.17 -7.89
CA ASN A 181 4.68 20.24 -8.47
C ASN A 181 6.13 20.21 -7.93
N GLU A 182 6.33 19.89 -6.67
CA GLU A 182 7.66 19.74 -6.08
C GLU A 182 8.40 18.50 -6.63
N LEU A 183 7.71 17.36 -6.77
CA LEU A 183 8.28 16.17 -7.40
C LEU A 183 8.72 16.48 -8.85
N ALA A 184 7.89 17.23 -9.58
CA ALA A 184 8.22 17.65 -10.95
C ALA A 184 9.43 18.60 -10.98
N SER A 185 9.56 19.46 -9.98
CA SER A 185 10.69 20.41 -9.87
C SER A 185 12.00 19.72 -9.46
N ALA A 186 11.92 18.62 -8.73
CA ALA A 186 13.09 17.81 -8.35
C ALA A 186 13.62 16.96 -9.52
N MET A 187 12.80 16.69 -10.52
CA MET A 187 13.12 15.88 -11.69
C MET A 187 13.93 16.70 -12.70
N ARG A 188 14.97 16.10 -13.30
CA ARG A 188 15.69 16.72 -14.43
C ARG A 188 14.81 16.80 -15.69
N PRO A 189 15.15 17.67 -16.64
CA PRO A 189 14.50 17.65 -17.96
C PRO A 189 14.63 16.26 -18.62
N GLY A 190 13.48 15.69 -19.02
CA GLY A 190 13.41 14.34 -19.57
C GLY A 190 13.50 13.20 -18.55
N GLY A 191 13.48 13.51 -17.26
CA GLY A 191 13.35 12.51 -16.20
C GLY A 191 11.95 11.94 -16.10
N THR A 192 11.74 11.03 -15.14
CA THR A 192 10.48 10.29 -14.95
C THR A 192 10.04 10.34 -13.50
N ILE A 193 8.75 10.59 -13.26
CA ILE A 193 8.14 10.39 -11.95
C ILE A 193 7.41 9.05 -11.97
N ILE A 194 7.59 8.22 -10.94
CA ILE A 194 6.80 7.01 -10.72
C ILE A 194 5.99 7.19 -9.46
N ALA A 195 4.67 7.18 -9.59
CA ALA A 195 3.76 7.43 -8.50
C ALA A 195 2.72 6.33 -8.36
N SER A 196 2.30 6.02 -7.13
CA SER A 196 1.17 5.12 -6.90
C SER A 196 0.16 5.73 -5.94
N VAL A 197 -1.10 5.31 -6.10
CA VAL A 197 -2.21 5.63 -5.19
C VAL A 197 -3.19 4.46 -5.10
N PRO A 198 -3.82 4.23 -3.94
CA PRO A 198 -4.92 3.30 -3.79
C PRO A 198 -6.14 3.68 -4.63
N ASN A 199 -6.84 2.69 -5.15
CA ASN A 199 -8.02 2.91 -5.99
C ASN A 199 -9.30 2.94 -5.15
N PHE A 200 -9.79 4.12 -4.81
CA PHE A 200 -11.10 4.27 -4.17
C PHE A 200 -12.27 3.83 -5.08
N GLY A 201 -12.06 3.72 -6.39
CA GLY A 201 -13.01 3.16 -7.34
C GLY A 201 -13.11 1.63 -7.34
N HIS A 202 -12.34 0.94 -6.49
CA HIS A 202 -12.38 -0.52 -6.35
C HIS A 202 -13.74 -1.01 -5.84
N TRP A 203 -14.11 -2.26 -6.18
CA TRP A 203 -15.39 -2.84 -5.77
C TRP A 203 -15.61 -2.80 -4.25
N TYR A 204 -14.55 -2.92 -3.44
CA TYR A 204 -14.62 -2.95 -1.98
C TYR A 204 -15.13 -1.62 -1.37
N PRO A 205 -14.49 -0.45 -1.60
CA PRO A 205 -15.05 0.83 -1.14
C PRO A 205 -16.46 1.10 -1.71
N ARG A 206 -16.69 0.74 -2.98
CA ARG A 206 -18.01 0.93 -3.61
C ARG A 206 -19.12 0.15 -2.91
N SER A 207 -18.89 -1.14 -2.62
CA SER A 207 -19.89 -1.98 -1.95
C SER A 207 -20.17 -1.50 -0.53
N ARG A 208 -19.13 -1.10 0.22
CA ARG A 208 -19.31 -0.54 1.56
C ARG A 208 -20.10 0.77 1.53
N THR A 209 -19.73 1.70 0.67
CA THR A 209 -20.44 2.98 0.53
C THR A 209 -21.88 2.78 0.08
N ALA A 210 -22.13 1.86 -0.86
CA ALA A 210 -23.50 1.52 -1.28
C ALA A 210 -24.36 0.93 -0.15
N ALA A 211 -23.72 0.21 0.78
CA ALA A 211 -24.36 -0.30 2.00
C ALA A 211 -24.46 0.74 3.14
N GLY A 212 -24.05 2.00 2.91
CA GLY A 212 -24.03 3.05 3.93
C GLY A 212 -22.89 2.90 4.95
N LEU A 213 -21.89 2.08 4.65
CA LEU A 213 -20.73 1.82 5.52
C LEU A 213 -19.51 2.57 5.00
N PHE A 214 -19.10 3.62 5.69
CA PHE A 214 -17.89 4.38 5.40
C PHE A 214 -17.05 4.52 6.67
N ASP A 215 -16.56 3.38 7.15
CA ASP A 215 -15.62 3.35 8.27
C ASP A 215 -14.20 3.23 7.72
N TYR A 216 -13.23 3.84 8.41
CA TYR A 216 -11.82 3.67 8.07
C TYR A 216 -11.33 2.29 8.49
N ASP A 217 -10.41 1.76 7.71
CA ASP A 217 -9.69 0.52 7.98
C ASP A 217 -8.34 0.83 8.65
N GLN A 218 -7.69 -0.19 9.20
CA GLN A 218 -6.35 -0.01 9.78
C GLN A 218 -5.27 0.17 8.72
N ARG A 219 -5.50 -0.35 7.51
CA ARG A 219 -4.62 -0.20 6.33
C ARG A 219 -5.42 -0.46 5.05
N GLY A 220 -4.80 -0.21 3.91
CA GLY A 220 -5.40 -0.48 2.61
C GLY A 220 -6.10 0.73 2.01
N ILE A 221 -7.09 0.53 1.14
CA ILE A 221 -7.71 1.63 0.39
C ILE A 221 -8.40 2.65 1.29
N LEU A 222 -9.02 2.19 2.39
CA LEU A 222 -9.73 3.04 3.36
C LEU A 222 -8.90 3.30 4.63
N ASP A 223 -7.58 3.29 4.52
CA ASP A 223 -6.68 3.55 5.63
C ASP A 223 -7.04 4.90 6.31
N ARG A 224 -7.09 4.89 7.65
CA ARG A 224 -7.42 6.07 8.45
C ARG A 224 -6.42 7.23 8.32
N THR A 225 -5.21 6.95 7.81
CA THR A 225 -4.18 7.97 7.55
C THR A 225 -4.32 8.61 6.18
N HIS A 226 -5.19 8.09 5.31
CA HIS A 226 -5.45 8.68 4.00
C HIS A 226 -6.29 9.95 4.14
N LEU A 227 -5.73 11.08 3.72
CA LEU A 227 -6.40 12.37 3.67
C LEU A 227 -7.13 12.58 2.33
N ARG A 228 -6.69 11.90 1.27
CA ARG A 228 -7.24 11.99 -0.08
C ARG A 228 -7.55 10.61 -0.64
N PHE A 229 -8.67 10.51 -1.36
CA PHE A 229 -9.10 9.29 -2.03
C PHE A 229 -9.13 9.52 -3.53
N PHE A 230 -8.47 8.62 -4.26
CA PHE A 230 -8.36 8.74 -5.71
C PHE A 230 -9.09 7.60 -6.43
N THR A 231 -9.84 7.98 -7.46
CA THR A 231 -10.21 7.07 -8.54
C THR A 231 -9.22 7.25 -9.69
N ARG A 232 -9.16 6.32 -10.64
CA ARG A 232 -8.32 6.47 -11.84
C ARG A 232 -8.51 7.83 -12.53
N ARG A 233 -9.76 8.29 -12.62
CA ARG A 233 -10.10 9.56 -13.27
C ARG A 233 -9.61 10.78 -12.48
N SER A 234 -9.82 10.80 -11.16
CA SER A 234 -9.39 11.94 -10.33
C SER A 234 -7.87 11.99 -10.20
N PHE A 235 -7.20 10.84 -10.15
CA PHE A 235 -5.75 10.78 -10.13
C PHE A 235 -5.14 11.31 -11.43
N ARG A 236 -5.61 10.82 -12.59
CA ARG A 236 -5.16 11.35 -13.89
C ARG A 236 -5.36 12.86 -13.99
N ARG A 237 -6.53 13.37 -13.60
CA ARG A 237 -6.80 14.82 -13.62
C ARG A 237 -5.83 15.60 -12.75
N LEU A 238 -5.44 15.09 -11.57
CA LEU A 238 -4.43 15.71 -10.72
C LEU A 238 -3.10 15.83 -11.47
N LEU A 239 -2.66 14.77 -12.14
CA LEU A 239 -1.41 14.71 -12.87
C LEU A 239 -1.42 15.60 -14.12
N ASP A 240 -2.50 15.57 -14.89
CA ASP A 240 -2.70 16.41 -16.08
C ASP A 240 -2.67 17.92 -15.71
N ASN A 241 -3.30 18.29 -14.59
CA ASN A 241 -3.30 19.67 -14.08
C ASN A 241 -1.90 20.16 -13.68
N ALA A 242 -1.01 19.25 -13.28
CA ALA A 242 0.38 19.55 -12.98
C ALA A 242 1.29 19.54 -14.23
N GLY A 243 0.72 19.41 -15.44
CA GLY A 243 1.48 19.37 -16.67
C GLY A 243 2.30 18.09 -16.86
N LEU A 244 1.85 16.99 -16.24
CA LEU A 244 2.47 15.67 -16.38
C LEU A 244 1.67 14.77 -17.32
N THR A 245 2.37 14.03 -18.17
CA THR A 245 1.78 13.06 -19.10
C THR A 245 2.10 11.66 -18.67
N THR A 246 1.08 10.80 -18.57
CA THR A 246 1.25 9.38 -18.28
C THR A 246 1.84 8.63 -19.46
N GLN A 247 3.04 8.07 -19.29
CA GLN A 247 3.72 7.24 -20.29
C GLN A 247 3.30 5.77 -20.18
N ALA A 248 3.23 5.27 -18.95
CA ALA A 248 2.82 3.92 -18.68
C ALA A 248 1.96 3.86 -17.41
N GLU A 249 1.04 2.91 -17.37
CA GLU A 249 0.20 2.63 -16.21
C GLU A 249 0.24 1.13 -15.92
N ARG A 250 0.45 0.77 -14.66
CA ARG A 250 0.40 -0.59 -14.15
C ARG A 250 -0.64 -0.67 -13.05
N HIS A 251 -1.17 -1.84 -12.87
CA HIS A 251 -2.22 -2.10 -11.89
C HIS A 251 -1.73 -3.15 -10.89
N ALA A 252 -1.74 -2.82 -9.62
CA ALA A 252 -1.56 -3.80 -8.57
C ALA A 252 -2.91 -4.46 -8.25
N GLY A 253 -2.90 -5.77 -8.07
CA GLY A 253 -4.06 -6.56 -7.67
C GLY A 253 -4.23 -6.62 -6.15
N LEU A 254 -5.11 -7.51 -5.71
CA LEU A 254 -5.33 -7.79 -4.29
C LEU A 254 -4.04 -8.27 -3.61
N PRO A 255 -3.76 -7.84 -2.38
CA PRO A 255 -2.57 -8.26 -1.63
C PRO A 255 -2.75 -9.69 -1.07
N LEU A 256 -2.84 -10.69 -1.95
CA LEU A 256 -3.12 -12.09 -1.59
C LEU A 256 -2.07 -12.72 -0.67
N ASP A 257 -0.83 -12.23 -0.74
CA ASP A 257 0.26 -12.66 0.14
C ASP A 257 -0.06 -12.35 1.61
N VAL A 258 -0.75 -11.23 1.85
CA VAL A 258 -1.19 -10.83 3.20
C VAL A 258 -2.38 -11.63 3.68
N LEU A 259 -3.23 -12.11 2.76
CA LEU A 259 -4.36 -13.00 3.08
C LEU A 259 -3.92 -14.41 3.48
N GLY A 260 -2.63 -14.74 3.30
CA GLY A 260 -2.12 -16.10 3.54
C GLY A 260 -2.79 -17.14 2.65
N ILE A 261 -3.36 -16.71 1.51
CA ILE A 261 -3.97 -17.61 0.53
C ILE A 261 -2.86 -18.10 -0.39
N GLY A 262 -2.22 -19.19 0.01
CA GLY A 262 -1.16 -19.86 -0.75
C GLY A 262 -1.63 -21.09 -1.50
N GLY A 263 -0.69 -21.78 -2.16
CA GLY A 263 -0.92 -23.03 -2.86
C GLY A 263 -1.77 -22.90 -4.14
N PRO A 264 -2.37 -23.98 -4.63
CA PRO A 264 -3.13 -24.00 -5.89
C PRO A 264 -4.34 -23.06 -5.90
N VAL A 265 -5.02 -22.92 -4.75
CA VAL A 265 -6.16 -22.02 -4.58
C VAL A 265 -5.72 -20.56 -4.70
N GLY A 266 -4.62 -20.19 -4.02
CA GLY A 266 -4.06 -18.84 -4.10
C GLY A 266 -3.63 -18.49 -5.52
N SER A 267 -3.02 -19.42 -6.24
CA SER A 267 -2.64 -19.23 -7.64
C SER A 267 -3.85 -19.03 -8.57
N ALA A 268 -4.93 -19.77 -8.34
CA ALA A 268 -6.17 -19.61 -9.09
C ALA A 268 -6.82 -18.24 -8.82
N VAL A 269 -6.93 -17.84 -7.55
CA VAL A 269 -7.46 -16.52 -7.15
C VAL A 269 -6.62 -15.40 -7.76
N ALA A 270 -5.28 -15.49 -7.70
CA ALA A 270 -4.38 -14.54 -8.33
C ALA A 270 -4.55 -14.47 -9.85
N GLY A 271 -4.85 -15.59 -10.49
CA GLY A 271 -5.15 -15.65 -11.91
C GLY A 271 -6.43 -14.89 -12.26
N VAL A 272 -7.49 -15.11 -11.51
CA VAL A 272 -8.79 -14.43 -11.68
C VAL A 272 -8.65 -12.94 -11.39
N ASP A 273 -7.97 -12.57 -10.31
CA ASP A 273 -7.72 -11.17 -9.95
C ASP A 273 -6.96 -10.42 -11.05
N ARG A 274 -5.88 -11.00 -11.56
CA ARG A 274 -5.11 -10.42 -12.69
C ARG A 274 -5.97 -10.23 -13.94
N LEU A 275 -6.81 -11.22 -14.28
CA LEU A 275 -7.69 -11.12 -15.43
C LEU A 275 -8.74 -10.02 -15.24
N ALA A 276 -9.41 -9.99 -14.09
CA ALA A 276 -10.40 -8.99 -13.73
C ALA A 276 -9.79 -7.57 -13.73
N THR A 277 -8.63 -7.41 -13.12
CA THR A 277 -7.87 -6.14 -13.10
C THR A 277 -7.48 -5.68 -14.50
N ARG A 278 -7.13 -6.62 -15.41
CA ARG A 278 -6.82 -6.29 -16.81
C ARG A 278 -8.05 -5.87 -17.62
N ILE A 279 -9.20 -6.54 -17.39
CA ILE A 279 -10.44 -6.27 -18.14
C ILE A 279 -11.10 -4.97 -17.65
N TRP A 280 -11.17 -4.78 -16.34
CA TRP A 280 -11.83 -3.63 -15.76
C TRP A 280 -11.04 -3.03 -14.58
N PRO A 281 -9.92 -2.33 -14.87
CA PRO A 281 -9.01 -1.82 -13.85
C PRO A 281 -9.65 -0.84 -12.87
N THR A 282 -10.61 -0.01 -13.30
CA THR A 282 -11.31 0.92 -12.42
C THR A 282 -12.13 0.23 -11.32
N MET A 283 -12.48 -1.06 -11.52
CA MET A 283 -13.26 -1.84 -10.56
C MET A 283 -12.41 -2.81 -9.75
N PHE A 284 -11.37 -3.38 -10.36
CA PHE A 284 -10.63 -4.51 -9.78
C PHE A 284 -9.17 -4.21 -9.46
N ALA A 285 -8.56 -3.15 -10.01
CA ALA A 285 -7.24 -2.74 -9.55
C ALA A 285 -7.31 -2.24 -8.11
N TYR A 286 -6.43 -2.76 -7.26
CA TYR A 286 -6.29 -2.30 -5.87
C TYR A 286 -5.56 -0.96 -5.79
N GLN A 287 -4.50 -0.81 -6.62
CA GLN A 287 -3.71 0.41 -6.74
C GLN A 287 -3.38 0.70 -8.21
N PHE A 288 -3.23 1.98 -8.52
CA PHE A 288 -2.67 2.46 -9.79
C PHE A 288 -1.22 2.86 -9.58
N VAL A 289 -0.34 2.39 -10.46
CA VAL A 289 1.07 2.77 -10.49
C VAL A 289 1.34 3.37 -11.87
N VAL A 290 1.83 4.58 -11.93
CA VAL A 290 2.01 5.32 -13.18
C VAL A 290 3.45 5.81 -13.33
N SER A 291 3.92 5.81 -14.58
CA SER A 291 5.14 6.48 -15.00
C SER A 291 4.77 7.76 -15.74
N LEU A 292 5.37 8.87 -15.37
CA LEU A 292 5.00 10.22 -15.79
C LEU A 292 6.24 10.97 -16.30
N VAL A 293 6.03 11.78 -17.32
CA VAL A 293 7.03 12.76 -17.80
C VAL A 293 6.39 14.14 -17.86
N ALA A 294 7.21 15.19 -17.87
CA ALA A 294 6.71 16.53 -18.13
C ALA A 294 6.05 16.58 -19.52
N ALA A 295 4.87 17.17 -19.61
CA ALA A 295 4.22 17.40 -20.88
C ALA A 295 5.14 18.28 -21.76
N PRO A 296 5.27 18.03 -23.07
CA PRO A 296 6.00 18.90 -23.95
C PRO A 296 5.37 20.30 -23.86
N HIS A 297 6.17 21.30 -23.47
CA HIS A 297 5.69 22.66 -23.42
C HIS A 297 5.26 23.08 -24.85
N VAL A 298 4.01 23.48 -25.04
CA VAL A 298 3.46 24.09 -26.26
C VAL A 298 4.11 25.48 -26.54
N ARG A 299 5.30 25.75 -26.02
CA ARG A 299 6.00 27.04 -26.19
C ARG A 299 6.92 27.12 -27.39
N ASP A 300 7.08 26.06 -28.18
CA ASP A 300 7.92 26.05 -29.38
C ASP A 300 7.12 26.08 -30.67
N ALA A 301 5.90 26.58 -30.70
CA ALA A 301 5.26 27.00 -31.94
C ALA A 301 5.82 28.39 -32.28
N PRO A 302 6.55 28.57 -33.41
CA PRO A 302 6.90 29.90 -33.87
C PRO A 302 5.60 30.69 -34.04
N ALA A 303 5.57 31.93 -33.47
CA ALA A 303 4.45 32.81 -33.66
C ALA A 303 4.20 33.03 -35.19
N PRO A 304 2.92 33.09 -35.60
CA PRO A 304 2.55 33.27 -37.01
C PRO A 304 3.05 34.60 -37.60
#